data_000e1d4192abf261e8984b540a32baca
#
_entry.id   000e1d4192abf261e8984b540a32baca
#
_cell.length_a   1.000
_cell.length_b   1.000
_cell.length_c   1.000
_cell.angle_alpha   90.00
_cell.angle_beta   90.00
_cell.angle_gamma   90.00
#
_symmetry.space_group_name_H-M   'P 1'
#
loop_
_entity.id
_entity.type
_entity.pdbx_description
1 polymer ?
#
loop_
_entity_poly.entity_id
_entity_poly.type
_entity_poly.pdbx_seq_one_letter_code
_entity_poly.pdbx_strand_id
1 'polypeptide(L)'
;MDIGKSFSYVFQDRDWLKKVLIGSLILAVSLPFTAVLVGFLGLAIVSGYALEVLRNVRQGNTHPLPEWRDKWSEWMILGLKLWLALLVWSLPALLLSVFNGLGNQMMWTDSDLLGLFGGLMVAVVACLSLLWWIIVALVTPAISIRLAETGDVGSAFKVDSIYVWTKRNIGEVIIAVLVSVAAMIIAVTIGTFAGILLCLIGWVITIPAATFIANLISVHLYAQIGLRAGA
;
A
#
# COMPACT_ATOMS: atom_id res chain seq x y z
N MET A 1 -3.45 19.39 5.69
CA MET A 1 -3.19 18.48 4.56
C MET A 1 -3.92 19.02 3.34
N ASP A 2 -3.24 19.11 2.18
CA ASP A 2 -3.84 19.54 0.92
C ASP A 2 -4.17 18.32 0.06
N ILE A 3 -5.43 17.88 0.16
CA ILE A 3 -5.91 16.71 -0.57
C ILE A 3 -5.92 16.97 -2.08
N GLY A 4 -6.37 18.17 -2.50
CA GLY A 4 -6.42 18.54 -3.92
C GLY A 4 -5.05 18.46 -4.59
N LYS A 5 -4.02 18.94 -3.91
CA LYS A 5 -2.63 18.84 -4.39
C LYS A 5 -2.17 17.39 -4.54
N SER A 6 -2.63 16.48 -3.68
CA SER A 6 -2.26 15.06 -3.78
C SER A 6 -2.81 14.37 -5.03
N PHE A 7 -3.92 14.87 -5.57
CA PHE A 7 -4.49 14.36 -6.84
C PHE A 7 -3.87 15.02 -8.08
N SER A 8 -3.42 16.26 -7.97
CA SER A 8 -2.96 17.05 -9.12
C SER A 8 -1.45 17.00 -9.36
N TYR A 9 -0.63 16.76 -8.31
CA TYR A 9 0.82 16.90 -8.40
C TYR A 9 1.48 15.96 -9.43
N VAL A 10 0.92 14.77 -9.63
CA VAL A 10 1.43 13.80 -10.62
C VAL A 10 1.37 14.42 -12.01
N PHE A 11 0.28 15.10 -12.33
CA PHE A 11 0.02 15.70 -13.66
C PHE A 11 0.74 17.03 -13.88
N GLN A 12 1.35 17.61 -12.84
CA GLN A 12 2.15 18.82 -12.93
C GLN A 12 3.59 18.55 -13.40
N ASP A 13 4.04 17.30 -13.34
CA ASP A 13 5.34 16.90 -13.88
C ASP A 13 5.28 16.85 -15.41
N ARG A 14 6.27 17.45 -16.09
CA ARG A 14 6.30 17.52 -17.56
C ARG A 14 6.31 16.15 -18.21
N ASP A 15 6.99 15.18 -17.60
CA ASP A 15 7.16 13.82 -18.10
C ASP A 15 6.27 12.80 -17.37
N TRP A 16 5.22 13.27 -16.71
CA TRP A 16 4.34 12.43 -15.88
C TRP A 16 3.81 11.19 -16.61
N LEU A 17 3.39 11.36 -17.87
CA LEU A 17 2.82 10.27 -18.66
C LEU A 17 3.84 9.15 -18.86
N LYS A 18 5.09 9.49 -19.22
CA LYS A 18 6.18 8.54 -19.38
C LYS A 18 6.47 7.82 -18.05
N LYS A 19 6.54 8.59 -16.96
CA LYS A 19 6.83 8.04 -15.62
C LYS A 19 5.73 7.09 -15.16
N VAL A 20 4.46 7.46 -15.35
CA VAL A 20 3.31 6.61 -15.03
C VAL A 20 3.25 5.38 -15.93
N LEU A 21 3.49 5.52 -17.23
CA LEU A 21 3.49 4.38 -18.16
C LEU A 21 4.56 3.35 -17.79
N ILE A 22 5.77 3.77 -17.46
CA ILE A 22 6.85 2.84 -17.04
C ILE A 22 6.44 2.12 -15.75
N GLY A 23 5.99 2.83 -14.71
CA GLY A 23 5.54 2.22 -13.46
C GLY A 23 4.38 1.25 -13.67
N SER A 24 3.42 1.62 -14.53
CA SER A 24 2.27 0.79 -14.89
C SER A 24 2.69 -0.48 -15.64
N LEU A 25 3.65 -0.36 -16.55
CA LEU A 25 4.18 -1.49 -17.30
C LEU A 25 4.92 -2.47 -16.39
N ILE A 26 5.70 -1.96 -15.43
CA ILE A 26 6.35 -2.80 -14.42
C ILE A 26 5.30 -3.57 -13.63
N LEU A 27 4.23 -2.91 -13.16
CA LEU A 27 3.13 -3.56 -12.45
C LEU A 27 2.43 -4.60 -13.34
N ALA A 28 2.10 -4.25 -14.58
CA ALA A 28 1.41 -5.13 -15.52
C ALA A 28 2.20 -6.41 -15.81
N VAL A 29 3.51 -6.28 -15.98
CA VAL A 29 4.41 -7.44 -16.17
C VAL A 29 4.60 -8.21 -14.89
N SER A 30 4.73 -7.53 -13.75
CA SER A 30 5.02 -8.17 -12.47
C SER A 30 3.86 -9.02 -11.93
N LEU A 31 2.61 -8.56 -12.08
CA LEU A 31 1.44 -9.23 -11.51
C LEU A 31 1.29 -10.71 -11.94
N PRO A 32 1.36 -11.08 -13.23
CA PRO A 32 1.29 -12.49 -13.65
C PRO A 32 2.44 -13.34 -13.09
N PHE A 33 3.64 -12.74 -12.93
CA PHE A 33 4.83 -13.44 -12.46
C PHE A 33 4.96 -13.54 -10.94
N THR A 34 3.98 -13.04 -10.18
CA THR A 34 3.94 -13.23 -8.72
C THR A 34 3.82 -14.71 -8.34
N ALA A 35 3.15 -15.52 -9.16
CA ALA A 35 3.03 -16.96 -8.95
C ALA A 35 4.40 -17.71 -8.93
N VAL A 36 5.40 -17.17 -9.62
CA VAL A 36 6.77 -17.71 -9.65
C VAL A 36 7.77 -16.86 -8.87
N LEU A 37 7.28 -16.03 -7.95
CA LEU A 37 8.02 -15.13 -7.06
C LEU A 37 8.80 -14.00 -7.76
N VAL A 38 9.16 -14.12 -9.04
CA VAL A 38 9.92 -13.10 -9.77
C VAL A 38 9.15 -11.77 -9.87
N GLY A 39 7.82 -11.84 -9.98
CA GLY A 39 6.96 -10.65 -10.02
C GLY A 39 7.08 -9.75 -8.77
N PHE A 40 7.41 -10.33 -7.62
CA PHE A 40 7.60 -9.54 -6.40
C PHE A 40 8.76 -8.55 -6.51
N LEU A 41 9.77 -8.82 -7.33
CA LEU A 41 10.89 -7.89 -7.55
C LEU A 41 10.41 -6.60 -8.24
N GLY A 42 9.59 -6.73 -9.27
CA GLY A 42 9.04 -5.56 -9.96
C GLY A 42 8.06 -4.76 -9.07
N LEU A 43 7.23 -5.46 -8.31
CA LEU A 43 6.35 -4.81 -7.32
C LEU A 43 7.16 -4.08 -6.24
N ALA A 44 8.29 -4.64 -5.79
CA ALA A 44 9.19 -4.00 -4.84
C ALA A 44 9.82 -2.73 -5.44
N ILE A 45 10.24 -2.76 -6.71
CA ILE A 45 10.76 -1.57 -7.41
C ILE A 45 9.72 -0.44 -7.40
N VAL A 46 8.46 -0.74 -7.73
CA VAL A 46 7.38 0.26 -7.72
C VAL A 46 7.12 0.81 -6.32
N SER A 47 7.17 -0.04 -5.29
CA SER A 47 7.01 0.39 -3.90
C SER A 47 8.16 1.28 -3.45
N GLY A 48 9.40 0.94 -3.82
CA GLY A 48 10.58 1.77 -3.53
C GLY A 48 10.57 3.10 -4.27
N TYR A 49 10.11 3.12 -5.53
CA TYR A 49 9.87 4.36 -6.28
C TYR A 49 8.88 5.27 -5.55
N ALA A 50 7.76 4.70 -5.05
CA ALA A 50 6.78 5.45 -4.28
C ALA A 50 7.37 6.04 -2.99
N LEU A 51 8.24 5.30 -2.29
CA LEU A 51 8.96 5.83 -1.12
C LEU A 51 9.95 6.94 -1.48
N GLU A 52 10.59 6.89 -2.65
CA GLU A 52 11.44 8.00 -3.14
C GLU A 52 10.59 9.24 -3.44
N VAL A 53 9.39 9.07 -4.04
CA VAL A 53 8.44 10.19 -4.21
C VAL A 53 8.08 10.79 -2.86
N LEU A 54 7.78 9.97 -1.85
CA LEU A 54 7.49 10.43 -0.48
C LEU A 54 8.66 11.26 0.06
N ARG A 55 9.90 10.79 -0.10
CA ARG A 55 11.11 11.51 0.31
C ARG A 55 11.24 12.85 -0.41
N ASN A 56 11.05 12.87 -1.73
CA ASN A 56 11.16 14.09 -2.54
C ASN A 56 10.10 15.13 -2.15
N VAL A 57 8.85 14.71 -1.89
CA VAL A 57 7.81 15.61 -1.39
C VAL A 57 8.21 16.22 -0.05
N ARG A 58 8.77 15.42 0.86
CA ARG A 58 9.23 15.90 2.17
C ARG A 58 10.42 16.85 2.09
N GLN A 59 11.26 16.69 1.08
CA GLN A 59 12.37 17.61 0.81
C GLN A 59 11.92 18.91 0.12
N GLY A 60 10.62 19.04 -0.19
CA GLY A 60 10.07 20.22 -0.84
C GLY A 60 10.36 20.32 -2.34
N ASN A 61 10.72 19.20 -2.97
CA ASN A 61 11.00 19.18 -4.41
C ASN A 61 9.74 19.56 -5.19
N THR A 62 9.84 20.51 -6.12
CA THR A 62 8.74 20.96 -6.97
C THR A 62 8.25 19.87 -7.93
N HIS A 63 9.15 18.98 -8.36
CA HIS A 63 8.89 17.84 -9.23
C HIS A 63 9.27 16.56 -8.50
N PRO A 64 8.38 16.01 -7.65
CA PRO A 64 8.74 14.90 -6.76
C PRO A 64 8.85 13.54 -7.44
N LEU A 65 8.37 13.39 -8.68
CA LEU A 65 8.46 12.14 -9.43
C LEU A 65 9.90 11.93 -9.95
N PRO A 66 10.65 10.92 -9.44
CA PRO A 66 11.99 10.66 -9.90
C PRO A 66 12.00 10.09 -11.34
N GLU A 67 13.13 10.25 -12.03
CA GLU A 67 13.34 9.58 -13.32
C GLU A 67 13.60 8.10 -13.14
N TRP A 68 13.06 7.28 -14.04
CA TRP A 68 13.29 5.84 -14.09
C TRP A 68 14.70 5.54 -14.67
N ARG A 69 15.75 5.99 -13.96
CA ARG A 69 17.16 5.80 -14.33
C ARG A 69 17.96 5.37 -13.10
N ASP A 70 18.96 4.54 -13.34
CA ASP A 70 20.08 4.23 -12.43
C ASP A 70 19.79 3.76 -11.00
N LYS A 71 18.55 3.89 -10.47
CA LYS A 71 18.19 3.58 -9.08
C LYS A 71 17.32 2.32 -8.90
N TRP A 72 17.23 1.48 -9.91
CA TRP A 72 16.33 0.30 -9.86
C TRP A 72 16.63 -0.64 -8.70
N SER A 73 17.91 -0.92 -8.44
CA SER A 73 18.34 -1.75 -7.33
C SER A 73 18.08 -1.10 -5.97
N GLU A 74 18.28 0.20 -5.86
CA GLU A 74 17.99 0.94 -4.63
C GLU A 74 16.50 0.90 -4.31
N TRP A 75 15.64 1.17 -5.28
CA TRP A 75 14.19 1.10 -5.12
C TRP A 75 13.72 -0.32 -4.82
N MET A 76 14.29 -1.32 -5.49
CA MET A 76 13.98 -2.72 -5.19
C MET A 76 14.28 -3.06 -3.73
N ILE A 77 15.46 -2.71 -3.24
CA ILE A 77 15.87 -2.97 -1.85
C ILE A 77 14.97 -2.19 -0.88
N LEU A 78 14.67 -0.92 -1.17
CA LEU A 78 13.82 -0.10 -0.32
C LEU A 78 12.38 -0.63 -0.27
N GLY A 79 11.84 -1.06 -1.41
CA GLY A 79 10.52 -1.68 -1.49
C GLY A 79 10.44 -3.02 -0.78
N LEU A 80 11.48 -3.87 -0.91
CA LEU A 80 11.57 -5.12 -0.16
C LEU A 80 11.62 -4.88 1.36
N LYS A 81 12.34 -3.86 1.81
CA LYS A 81 12.34 -3.44 3.23
C LYS A 81 10.97 -3.01 3.71
N LEU A 82 10.22 -2.24 2.89
CA LEU A 82 8.84 -1.87 3.20
C LEU A 82 7.95 -3.11 3.33
N TRP A 83 8.05 -4.03 2.39
CA TRP A 83 7.25 -5.24 2.41
C TRP A 83 7.58 -6.14 3.58
N LEU A 84 8.88 -6.28 3.93
CA LEU A 84 9.29 -7.00 5.13
C LEU A 84 8.71 -6.36 6.39
N ALA A 85 8.76 -5.03 6.49
CA ALA A 85 8.16 -4.33 7.62
C ALA A 85 6.65 -4.58 7.69
N LEU A 86 5.92 -4.39 6.59
CA LEU A 86 4.48 -4.62 6.55
C LEU A 86 4.10 -6.09 6.79
N LEU A 87 4.90 -7.04 6.30
CA LEU A 87 4.70 -8.46 6.56
C LEU A 87 4.78 -8.76 8.06
N VAL A 88 5.81 -8.26 8.74
CA VAL A 88 5.96 -8.46 10.20
C VAL A 88 4.80 -7.82 10.96
N TRP A 89 4.39 -6.61 10.60
CA TRP A 89 3.21 -5.96 11.19
C TRP A 89 1.90 -6.70 10.89
N SER A 90 1.84 -7.46 9.80
CA SER A 90 0.67 -8.27 9.42
C SER A 90 0.64 -9.66 10.05
N LEU A 91 1.73 -10.12 10.70
CA LEU A 91 1.81 -11.45 11.28
C LEU A 91 0.64 -11.83 12.19
N PRO A 92 0.13 -10.96 13.10
CA PRO A 92 -1.02 -11.33 13.91
C PRO A 92 -2.27 -11.64 13.09
N ALA A 93 -2.56 -10.85 12.04
CA ALA A 93 -3.68 -11.12 11.14
C ALA A 93 -3.48 -12.42 10.33
N LEU A 94 -2.24 -12.70 9.91
CA LEU A 94 -1.90 -13.95 9.23
C LEU A 94 -2.07 -15.16 10.15
N LEU A 95 -1.68 -15.06 11.41
CA LEU A 95 -1.92 -16.11 12.41
C LEU A 95 -3.42 -16.32 12.63
N LEU A 96 -4.20 -15.25 12.74
CA LEU A 96 -5.65 -15.32 12.84
C LEU A 96 -6.28 -16.01 11.63
N SER A 97 -5.71 -15.87 10.43
CA SER A 97 -6.24 -16.52 9.22
C SER A 97 -6.20 -18.06 9.28
N VAL A 98 -5.26 -18.64 10.03
CA VAL A 98 -5.20 -20.09 10.27
C VAL A 98 -6.43 -20.54 11.05
N PHE A 99 -6.79 -19.81 12.11
CA PHE A 99 -8.01 -20.11 12.89
C PHE A 99 -9.28 -19.92 12.07
N ASN A 100 -9.29 -18.93 11.16
CA ASN A 100 -10.39 -18.76 10.21
C ASN A 100 -10.55 -19.99 9.32
N GLY A 101 -9.44 -20.52 8.79
CA GLY A 101 -9.43 -21.78 8.00
C GLY A 101 -9.98 -22.97 8.78
N LEU A 102 -9.54 -23.15 10.05
CA LEU A 102 -10.05 -24.21 10.91
C LEU A 102 -11.56 -24.06 11.19
N GLY A 103 -12.02 -22.86 11.50
CA GLY A 103 -13.45 -22.60 11.70
C GLY A 103 -14.28 -22.88 10.47
N ASN A 104 -13.80 -22.51 9.28
CA ASN A 104 -14.46 -22.85 8.03
C ASN A 104 -14.56 -24.38 7.84
N GLN A 105 -13.52 -25.15 8.11
CA GLN A 105 -13.59 -26.61 8.02
C GLN A 105 -14.63 -27.20 8.98
N MET A 106 -14.72 -26.68 10.19
CA MET A 106 -15.73 -27.13 11.18
C MET A 106 -17.16 -26.85 10.71
N MET A 107 -17.40 -25.76 9.96
CA MET A 107 -18.72 -25.42 9.42
C MET A 107 -19.26 -26.44 8.39
N TRP A 108 -18.37 -27.18 7.73
CA TRP A 108 -18.70 -28.14 6.70
C TRP A 108 -18.74 -29.61 7.22
N THR A 109 -18.76 -29.80 8.54
CA THR A 109 -18.92 -31.14 9.15
C THR A 109 -20.40 -31.50 9.27
N ASP A 110 -20.71 -32.81 9.33
CA ASP A 110 -22.08 -33.30 9.51
C ASP A 110 -22.65 -33.05 10.91
N SER A 111 -21.87 -32.45 11.82
CA SER A 111 -22.27 -32.14 13.19
C SER A 111 -22.75 -30.71 13.33
N ASP A 112 -24.04 -30.52 13.63
CA ASP A 112 -24.63 -29.18 13.86
C ASP A 112 -23.89 -28.40 14.95
N LEU A 113 -23.44 -29.08 16.00
CA LEU A 113 -22.69 -28.43 17.10
C LEU A 113 -21.33 -27.93 16.66
N LEU A 114 -20.58 -28.74 15.90
CA LEU A 114 -19.28 -28.32 15.36
C LEU A 114 -19.45 -27.22 14.32
N GLY A 115 -20.48 -27.29 13.49
CA GLY A 115 -20.84 -26.25 12.54
C GLY A 115 -21.12 -24.91 13.21
N LEU A 116 -21.88 -24.92 14.31
CA LEU A 116 -22.15 -23.72 15.11
C LEU A 116 -20.87 -23.13 15.72
N PHE A 117 -20.02 -23.96 16.34
CA PHE A 117 -18.74 -23.53 16.88
C PHE A 117 -17.82 -22.97 15.79
N GLY A 118 -17.75 -23.62 14.64
CA GLY A 118 -17.01 -23.16 13.47
C GLY A 118 -17.45 -21.77 13.01
N GLY A 119 -18.77 -21.57 12.90
CA GLY A 119 -19.35 -20.28 12.53
C GLY A 119 -19.03 -19.15 13.52
N LEU A 120 -19.16 -19.42 14.81
CA LEU A 120 -18.80 -18.47 15.85
C LEU A 120 -17.29 -18.13 15.81
N MET A 121 -16.44 -19.14 15.65
CA MET A 121 -15.00 -18.95 15.53
C MET A 121 -14.64 -18.07 14.33
N VAL A 122 -15.20 -18.35 13.15
CA VAL A 122 -15.02 -17.54 11.94
C VAL A 122 -15.44 -16.09 12.19
N ALA A 123 -16.60 -15.85 12.80
CA ALA A 123 -17.10 -14.51 13.06
C ALA A 123 -16.16 -13.72 14.00
N VAL A 124 -15.73 -14.33 15.11
CA VAL A 124 -14.84 -13.69 16.08
C VAL A 124 -13.47 -13.40 15.44
N VAL A 125 -12.89 -14.39 14.76
CA VAL A 125 -11.58 -14.23 14.11
C VAL A 125 -11.64 -13.19 13.00
N ALA A 126 -12.73 -13.12 12.23
CA ALA A 126 -12.91 -12.09 11.21
C ALA A 126 -12.96 -10.69 11.82
N CYS A 127 -13.68 -10.50 12.94
CA CYS A 127 -13.70 -9.22 13.66
C CYS A 127 -12.31 -8.83 14.18
N LEU A 128 -11.57 -9.76 14.80
CA LEU A 128 -10.22 -9.52 15.30
C LEU A 128 -9.24 -9.19 14.14
N SER A 129 -9.34 -9.91 13.04
CA SER A 129 -8.54 -9.65 11.84
C SER A 129 -8.82 -8.27 11.25
N LEU A 130 -10.10 -7.88 11.16
CA LEU A 130 -10.48 -6.54 10.69
C LEU A 130 -9.89 -5.44 11.57
N LEU A 131 -10.00 -5.58 12.89
CA LEU A 131 -9.40 -4.62 13.83
C LEU A 131 -7.89 -4.52 13.65
N TRP A 132 -7.22 -5.65 13.45
CA TRP A 132 -5.77 -5.66 13.23
C TRP A 132 -5.39 -4.99 11.90
N TRP A 133 -6.13 -5.25 10.81
CA TRP A 133 -5.89 -4.57 9.54
C TRP A 133 -6.09 -3.07 9.61
N ILE A 134 -7.04 -2.60 10.43
CA ILE A 134 -7.19 -1.16 10.72
C ILE A 134 -5.94 -0.62 11.41
N ILE A 135 -5.39 -1.33 12.40
CA ILE A 135 -4.14 -0.93 13.08
C ILE A 135 -3.00 -0.85 12.06
N VAL A 136 -2.81 -1.87 11.24
CA VAL A 136 -1.76 -1.89 10.20
C VAL A 136 -1.94 -0.70 9.24
N ALA A 137 -3.16 -0.43 8.79
CA ALA A 137 -3.43 0.72 7.93
C ALA A 137 -3.06 2.06 8.58
N LEU A 138 -3.35 2.23 9.88
CA LEU A 138 -3.02 3.45 10.62
C LEU A 138 -1.53 3.62 10.89
N VAL A 139 -0.76 2.55 11.03
CA VAL A 139 0.70 2.65 11.25
C VAL A 139 1.49 2.71 9.94
N THR A 140 0.91 2.31 8.83
CA THR A 140 1.56 2.31 7.50
C THR A 140 2.16 3.66 7.11
N PRO A 141 1.51 4.82 7.31
CA PRO A 141 2.12 6.12 7.01
C PRO A 141 3.41 6.36 7.81
N ALA A 142 3.41 6.06 9.12
CA ALA A 142 4.58 6.22 9.97
C ALA A 142 5.74 5.31 9.54
N ILE A 143 5.45 4.06 9.21
CA ILE A 143 6.43 3.08 8.70
C ILE A 143 7.02 3.59 7.39
N SER A 144 6.18 4.01 6.44
CA SER A 144 6.60 4.50 5.13
C SER A 144 7.49 5.74 5.22
N ILE A 145 7.12 6.70 6.07
CA ILE A 145 7.89 7.92 6.30
C ILE A 145 9.27 7.58 6.87
N ARG A 146 9.33 6.80 7.94
CA ARG A 146 10.59 6.43 8.59
C ARG A 146 11.51 5.67 7.64
N LEU A 147 10.96 4.71 6.93
CA LEU A 147 11.75 3.93 5.99
C LEU A 147 12.26 4.78 4.82
N ALA A 148 11.44 5.70 4.29
CA ALA A 148 11.86 6.63 3.25
C ALA A 148 12.99 7.55 3.71
N GLU A 149 13.01 7.96 4.98
CA GLU A 149 14.04 8.85 5.53
C GLU A 149 15.33 8.14 5.88
N THR A 150 15.22 7.03 6.60
CA THR A 150 16.40 6.34 7.15
C THR A 150 16.99 5.30 6.21
N GLY A 151 16.16 4.73 5.31
CA GLY A 151 16.54 3.55 4.53
C GLY A 151 16.78 2.30 5.38
N ASP A 152 16.55 2.38 6.71
CA ASP A 152 16.79 1.29 7.65
C ASP A 152 15.47 0.61 8.04
N VAL A 153 15.40 -0.70 7.79
CA VAL A 153 14.23 -1.51 8.15
C VAL A 153 14.01 -1.58 9.67
N GLY A 154 15.07 -1.49 10.47
CA GLY A 154 14.99 -1.47 11.93
C GLY A 154 14.17 -0.28 12.45
N SER A 155 14.15 0.83 11.72
CA SER A 155 13.33 2.00 12.06
C SER A 155 11.83 1.71 12.02
N ALA A 156 11.40 0.76 11.17
CA ALA A 156 10.01 0.33 11.01
C ALA A 156 9.53 -0.61 12.15
N PHE A 157 10.43 -1.08 13.00
CA PHE A 157 10.13 -1.96 14.14
C PHE A 157 10.21 -1.24 15.49
N LYS A 158 10.47 0.06 15.51
CA LYS A 158 10.43 0.86 16.74
C LYS A 158 8.97 1.15 17.14
N VAL A 159 8.29 0.12 17.67
CA VAL A 159 6.83 0.13 17.95
C VAL A 159 6.42 1.35 18.77
N ASP A 160 7.11 1.64 19.89
CA ASP A 160 6.78 2.79 20.75
C ASP A 160 6.80 4.11 19.97
N SER A 161 7.80 4.28 19.16
CA SER A 161 8.01 5.49 18.38
C SER A 161 6.97 5.64 17.25
N ILE A 162 6.58 4.52 16.61
CA ILE A 162 5.51 4.48 15.60
C ILE A 162 4.17 4.78 16.27
N TYR A 163 3.90 4.15 17.40
CA TYR A 163 2.66 4.35 18.15
C TYR A 163 2.50 5.81 18.62
N VAL A 164 3.55 6.38 19.24
CA VAL A 164 3.52 7.78 19.72
C VAL A 164 3.30 8.74 18.55
N TRP A 165 4.00 8.55 17.43
CA TRP A 165 3.86 9.38 16.25
C TRP A 165 2.45 9.26 15.65
N THR A 166 1.94 8.05 15.47
CA THR A 166 0.59 7.80 14.93
C THR A 166 -0.48 8.40 15.83
N LYS A 167 -0.38 8.20 17.14
CA LYS A 167 -1.32 8.76 18.11
C LYS A 167 -1.34 10.29 18.09
N ARG A 168 -0.16 10.92 18.00
CA ARG A 168 -0.04 12.39 17.94
C ARG A 168 -0.69 12.96 16.68
N ASN A 169 -0.65 12.24 15.58
CA ASN A 169 -1.15 12.69 14.28
C ASN A 169 -2.41 11.93 13.83
N ILE A 170 -3.13 11.29 14.76
CA ILE A 170 -4.19 10.32 14.44
C ILE A 170 -5.27 10.89 13.52
N GLY A 171 -5.67 12.14 13.69
CA GLY A 171 -6.68 12.76 12.82
C GLY A 171 -6.23 12.86 11.36
N GLU A 172 -5.00 13.32 11.13
CA GLU A 172 -4.45 13.40 9.76
C GLU A 172 -4.18 12.03 9.17
N VAL A 173 -3.74 11.07 9.99
CA VAL A 173 -3.53 9.67 9.59
C VAL A 173 -4.85 9.04 9.13
N ILE A 174 -5.92 9.18 9.90
CA ILE A 174 -7.25 8.64 9.52
C ILE A 174 -7.70 9.25 8.19
N ILE A 175 -7.61 10.57 8.04
CA ILE A 175 -7.99 11.24 6.79
C ILE A 175 -7.14 10.73 5.62
N ALA A 176 -5.82 10.62 5.80
CA ALA A 176 -4.93 10.13 4.75
C ALA A 176 -5.26 8.69 4.35
N VAL A 177 -5.49 7.80 5.31
CA VAL A 177 -5.88 6.41 5.05
C VAL A 177 -7.22 6.33 4.32
N LEU A 178 -8.24 7.06 4.79
CA LEU A 178 -9.56 7.07 4.14
C LEU A 178 -9.49 7.61 2.71
N VAL A 179 -8.76 8.72 2.49
CA VAL A 179 -8.59 9.29 1.15
C VAL A 179 -7.78 8.34 0.26
N SER A 180 -6.76 7.67 0.79
CA SER A 180 -5.98 6.67 0.03
C SER A 180 -6.84 5.48 -0.40
N VAL A 181 -7.68 4.96 0.48
CA VAL A 181 -8.63 3.88 0.16
C VAL A 181 -9.65 4.34 -0.87
N ALA A 182 -10.23 5.52 -0.69
CA ALA A 182 -11.16 6.10 -1.66
C ALA A 182 -10.49 6.30 -3.03
N ALA A 183 -9.28 6.87 -3.06
CA ALA A 183 -8.51 7.06 -4.29
C ALA A 183 -8.24 5.72 -4.99
N MET A 184 -7.88 4.66 -4.24
CA MET A 184 -7.67 3.33 -4.79
C MET A 184 -8.95 2.76 -5.40
N ILE A 185 -10.07 2.83 -4.68
CA ILE A 185 -11.37 2.32 -5.16
C ILE A 185 -11.77 3.06 -6.44
N ILE A 186 -11.73 4.39 -6.44
CA ILE A 186 -12.08 5.22 -7.59
C ILE A 186 -11.17 4.91 -8.78
N ALA A 187 -9.85 4.87 -8.56
CA ALA A 187 -8.89 4.62 -9.62
C ALA A 187 -9.09 3.23 -10.25
N VAL A 188 -9.21 2.18 -9.42
CA VAL A 188 -9.45 0.82 -9.92
C VAL A 188 -10.78 0.72 -10.65
N THR A 189 -11.82 1.38 -10.14
CA THR A 189 -13.14 1.44 -10.82
C THR A 189 -13.01 2.08 -12.19
N ILE A 190 -12.37 3.26 -12.29
CA ILE A 190 -12.13 3.94 -13.57
C ILE A 190 -11.28 3.06 -14.49
N GLY A 191 -10.21 2.46 -13.98
CA GLY A 191 -9.34 1.56 -14.74
C GLY A 191 -10.10 0.34 -15.28
N THR A 192 -11.01 -0.22 -14.49
CA THR A 192 -11.85 -1.35 -14.90
C THR A 192 -12.80 -0.96 -16.05
N PHE A 193 -13.52 0.15 -15.91
CA PHE A 193 -14.39 0.63 -16.97
C PHE A 193 -13.63 0.99 -18.25
N ALA A 194 -12.49 1.67 -18.12
CA ALA A 194 -11.64 1.98 -19.27
C ALA A 194 -11.13 0.69 -19.96
N GLY A 195 -10.77 -0.34 -19.19
CA GLY A 195 -10.34 -1.63 -19.72
C GLY A 195 -11.45 -2.37 -20.46
N ILE A 196 -12.71 -2.27 -20.02
CA ILE A 196 -13.89 -2.81 -20.74
C ILE A 196 -14.03 -2.14 -22.10
N LEU A 197 -13.93 -0.81 -22.14
CA LEU A 197 -14.02 -0.04 -23.40
C LEU A 197 -12.90 -0.40 -24.38
N LEU A 198 -11.76 -0.86 -23.91
CA LEU A 198 -10.63 -1.35 -24.69
C LEU A 198 -10.68 -2.88 -24.91
N CYS A 199 -11.88 -3.45 -25.03
CA CYS A 199 -12.11 -4.87 -25.33
C CYS A 199 -11.43 -5.84 -24.36
N LEU A 200 -11.46 -5.54 -23.06
CA LEU A 200 -10.89 -6.31 -21.94
C LEU A 200 -9.34 -6.42 -21.94
N ILE A 201 -8.68 -6.36 -23.10
CA ILE A 201 -7.22 -6.32 -23.18
C ILE A 201 -6.67 -5.08 -22.43
N GLY A 202 -7.46 -4.01 -22.42
CA GLY A 202 -7.14 -2.78 -21.69
C GLY A 202 -6.90 -2.99 -20.19
N TRP A 203 -7.52 -3.98 -19.55
CA TRP A 203 -7.31 -4.24 -18.12
C TRP A 203 -5.86 -4.49 -17.74
N VAL A 204 -5.08 -5.10 -18.64
CA VAL A 204 -3.65 -5.35 -18.43
C VAL A 204 -2.87 -4.05 -18.24
N ILE A 205 -3.34 -2.94 -18.80
CA ILE A 205 -2.68 -1.63 -18.72
C ILE A 205 -3.42 -0.68 -17.79
N THR A 206 -4.75 -0.60 -17.90
CA THR A 206 -5.55 0.41 -17.20
C THR A 206 -5.63 0.18 -15.69
N ILE A 207 -5.74 -1.07 -15.24
CA ILE A 207 -5.76 -1.38 -13.80
C ILE A 207 -4.39 -1.12 -13.16
N PRO A 208 -3.24 -1.59 -13.69
CA PRO A 208 -1.93 -1.22 -13.18
C PRO A 208 -1.67 0.29 -13.18
N ALA A 209 -2.09 1.01 -14.22
CA ALA A 209 -1.94 2.47 -14.29
C ALA A 209 -2.74 3.17 -13.19
N ALA A 210 -3.99 2.78 -13.02
CA ALA A 210 -4.87 3.31 -11.98
C ALA A 210 -4.32 3.02 -10.58
N THR A 211 -3.87 1.79 -10.33
CA THR A 211 -3.25 1.37 -9.06
C THR A 211 -1.98 2.15 -8.77
N PHE A 212 -1.13 2.36 -9.79
CA PHE A 212 0.11 3.12 -9.63
C PHE A 212 -0.18 4.57 -9.26
N ILE A 213 -1.10 5.25 -9.96
CA ILE A 213 -1.50 6.63 -9.65
C ILE A 213 -2.08 6.71 -8.23
N ALA A 214 -2.96 5.79 -7.83
CA ALA A 214 -3.52 5.76 -6.48
C ALA A 214 -2.44 5.59 -5.40
N ASN A 215 -1.44 4.77 -5.66
CA ASN A 215 -0.30 4.60 -4.75
C ASN A 215 0.51 5.91 -4.63
N LEU A 216 0.76 6.61 -5.75
CA LEU A 216 1.42 7.91 -5.74
C LEU A 216 0.64 8.94 -4.93
N ILE A 217 -0.69 8.99 -5.06
CA ILE A 217 -1.57 9.85 -4.25
C ILE A 217 -1.40 9.53 -2.76
N SER A 218 -1.40 8.26 -2.40
CA SER A 218 -1.26 7.81 -1.01
C SER A 218 0.07 8.25 -0.38
N VAL A 219 1.18 8.02 -1.06
CA VAL A 219 2.51 8.40 -0.52
C VAL A 219 2.68 9.93 -0.44
N HIS A 220 2.04 10.68 -1.32
CA HIS A 220 2.03 12.15 -1.23
C HIS A 220 1.24 12.63 0.00
N LEU A 221 0.10 12.00 0.31
CA LEU A 221 -0.65 12.28 1.54
C LEU A 221 0.19 11.98 2.77
N TYR A 222 0.87 10.83 2.81
CA TYR A 222 1.74 10.45 3.92
C TYR A 222 2.90 11.44 4.11
N ALA A 223 3.51 11.89 3.00
CA ALA A 223 4.57 12.90 3.05
C ALA A 223 4.10 14.21 3.67
N GLN A 224 2.89 14.66 3.36
CA GLN A 224 2.32 15.89 3.94
C GLN A 224 2.11 15.79 5.45
N ILE A 225 1.71 14.62 5.98
CA ILE A 225 1.60 14.42 7.44
C ILE A 225 2.98 14.57 8.07
N GLY A 226 4.00 13.93 7.49
CA GLY A 226 5.36 14.03 8.00
C GLY A 226 5.92 15.46 8.00
N LEU A 227 5.60 16.28 7.00
CA LEU A 227 5.99 17.69 6.96
C LEU A 227 5.40 18.53 8.10
N ARG A 228 4.13 18.25 8.47
CA ARG A 228 3.45 18.97 9.55
C ARG A 228 3.86 18.48 10.93
N ALA A 229 4.17 17.21 11.05
CA ALA A 229 4.54 16.59 12.31
C ALA A 229 5.92 17.01 12.84
N GLY A 230 6.73 17.69 12.03
CA GLY A 230 8.07 18.13 12.44
C GLY A 230 8.98 16.95 12.78
N ALA A 231 8.83 15.86 12.02
CA ALA A 231 9.67 14.68 12.17
C ALA A 231 10.99 14.85 11.46
#